data_8b6dd969716501edcc91c106082a8ab2
#
_entry.id   8b6dd969716501edcc91c106082a8ab2
#
_cell.length_a   1.000
_cell.length_b   1.000
_cell.length_c   1.000
_cell.angle_alpha   90.00
_cell.angle_beta   90.00
_cell.angle_gamma   90.00
#
_symmetry.space_group_name_H-M   'P 1'
#
loop_
_entity.id
_entity.type
_entity.pdbx_description
1 polymer ?
#
loop_
_entity_poly.entity_id
_entity_poly.type
_entity_poly.pdbx_seq_one_letter_code
_entity_poly.pdbx_strand_id
1 'polypeptide(L)'
;MKGATMDRTDIHRPAVIIPEDYQFVAFDYIGGSDLGAIMMVKEQREIFRAHRARTGGRLSGHEHGGTCFVCGAYACYLCPWYHAKSNTYIQTGEDCAQKLEMSCGDMNAFRRAIGNAREAQAGKKKAQALLADRSLGTAWGVYTAEYPKHATECELMFMGSKCTCPARELQRAFDQYEERTIRDIVSKVVKYGSISDKAAAFVKSLLSKIENRAAIQAQRAAETEAAAPCPTGRVIITGRVLAVKVQERPAYYRGDSGTDTKLLVQSLAGFKVWGQSVHERAEG
;
A
#
# COMPACT_ATOMS: atom_id res chain seq x y z
N MET A 1 33.14 44.43 29.01
CA MET A 1 33.08 42.95 28.73
C MET A 1 33.49 42.76 27.29
N LYS A 2 34.72 42.29 27.05
CA LYS A 2 35.21 41.95 25.69
C LYS A 2 34.55 40.63 25.30
N GLY A 3 33.68 40.65 24.28
CA GLY A 3 33.08 39.45 23.69
C GLY A 3 34.17 38.50 23.23
N ALA A 4 34.16 37.28 23.72
CA ALA A 4 35.00 36.23 23.21
C ALA A 4 34.64 36.01 21.72
N THR A 5 35.47 36.47 20.84
CA THR A 5 35.49 36.08 19.43
C THR A 5 35.69 34.57 19.40
N MET A 6 34.61 33.82 19.14
CA MET A 6 34.75 32.41 18.85
C MET A 6 35.63 32.30 17.62
N ASP A 7 36.82 31.72 17.79
CA ASP A 7 37.69 31.34 16.70
C ASP A 7 36.88 30.49 15.74
N ARG A 8 36.47 31.05 14.60
CA ARG A 8 35.93 30.32 13.48
C ARG A 8 37.08 29.46 12.98
N THR A 9 37.13 28.23 13.37
CA THR A 9 37.99 27.24 12.75
C THR A 9 37.53 27.06 11.33
N ASP A 10 38.11 27.77 10.41
CA ASP A 10 37.78 27.75 8.98
C ASP A 10 38.26 26.46 8.26
N ILE A 11 38.42 25.38 9.00
CA ILE A 11 38.84 24.07 8.47
C ILE A 11 37.88 23.51 7.41
N HIS A 12 36.66 24.04 7.29
CA HIS A 12 35.69 23.61 6.30
C HIS A 12 35.56 24.56 5.12
N ARG A 13 36.47 25.50 4.93
CA ARG A 13 36.51 26.35 3.71
C ARG A 13 36.81 25.48 2.49
N PRO A 14 36.19 25.76 1.32
CA PRO A 14 36.44 25.01 0.10
C PRO A 14 37.91 24.79 -0.23
N ALA A 15 38.76 25.81 0.04
CA ALA A 15 40.20 25.76 -0.21
C ALA A 15 40.98 24.82 0.74
N VAL A 16 40.39 24.39 1.84
CA VAL A 16 41.06 23.55 2.85
C VAL A 16 40.30 22.25 3.10
N ILE A 17 39.20 21.97 2.38
CA ILE A 17 38.49 20.70 2.45
C ILE A 17 39.36 19.61 1.82
N ILE A 18 39.69 18.62 2.63
CA ILE A 18 40.35 17.39 2.16
C ILE A 18 39.22 16.32 2.16
N PRO A 19 38.74 15.90 0.98
CA PRO A 19 37.57 15.00 0.87
C PRO A 19 37.68 13.72 1.70
N GLU A 20 38.89 13.18 1.81
CA GLU A 20 39.19 11.93 2.53
C GLU A 20 38.97 12.05 4.06
N ASP A 21 38.99 13.26 4.57
CA ASP A 21 38.75 13.52 6.00
C ASP A 21 37.24 13.53 6.36
N TYR A 22 36.38 13.51 5.34
CA TYR A 22 34.94 13.59 5.51
C TYR A 22 34.25 12.26 5.19
N GLN A 23 33.49 11.77 6.14
CA GLN A 23 32.65 10.61 5.98
C GLN A 23 31.22 11.03 5.61
N PHE A 24 30.69 10.50 4.52
CA PHE A 24 29.28 10.63 4.18
C PHE A 24 28.42 9.96 5.26
N VAL A 25 27.34 10.62 5.68
CA VAL A 25 26.48 10.12 6.75
C VAL A 25 25.08 9.81 6.24
N ALA A 26 24.45 10.73 5.53
CA ALA A 26 23.07 10.59 5.07
C ALA A 26 22.75 11.59 3.98
N PHE A 27 21.53 11.49 3.43
CA PHE A 27 20.94 12.52 2.60
C PHE A 27 19.91 13.32 3.39
N ASP A 28 19.68 14.57 3.01
CA ASP A 28 18.56 15.38 3.48
C ASP A 28 17.89 16.09 2.31
N TYR A 29 16.57 16.34 2.46
CA TYR A 29 15.78 17.05 1.46
C TYR A 29 14.86 18.04 2.18
N ILE A 30 14.91 19.30 1.75
CA ILE A 30 14.20 20.41 2.40
C ILE A 30 13.15 21.05 1.46
N GLY A 31 12.96 20.50 0.28
CA GLY A 31 12.05 21.01 -0.74
C GLY A 31 10.60 20.59 -0.57
N GLY A 32 9.83 21.33 0.25
CA GLY A 32 8.38 21.27 0.25
C GLY A 32 7.73 20.49 1.40
N SER A 33 6.43 20.73 1.60
CA SER A 33 5.56 20.08 2.60
C SER A 33 4.96 18.76 2.09
N ASP A 34 5.56 18.13 1.11
CA ASP A 34 5.08 16.91 0.48
C ASP A 34 5.29 15.70 1.38
N LEU A 35 4.19 15.12 1.89
CA LEU A 35 4.22 13.97 2.81
C LEU A 35 5.02 12.78 2.24
N GLY A 36 4.97 12.54 0.93
CA GLY A 36 5.72 11.45 0.31
C GLY A 36 7.23 11.67 0.42
N ALA A 37 7.71 12.90 0.15
CA ALA A 37 9.11 13.25 0.30
C ALA A 37 9.55 13.22 1.78
N ILE A 38 8.70 13.71 2.70
CA ILE A 38 8.96 13.67 4.14
C ILE A 38 9.19 12.25 4.65
N MET A 39 8.39 11.29 4.20
CA MET A 39 8.54 9.88 4.60
C MET A 39 9.87 9.28 4.13
N MET A 40 10.27 9.56 2.88
CA MET A 40 11.57 9.09 2.35
C MET A 40 12.76 9.69 3.08
N VAL A 41 12.65 10.95 3.51
CA VAL A 41 13.71 11.66 4.22
C VAL A 41 13.79 11.25 5.69
N LYS A 42 12.69 10.78 6.27
CA LYS A 42 12.63 10.43 7.70
C LYS A 42 13.71 9.41 8.08
N GLU A 43 13.87 8.35 7.30
CA GLU A 43 14.88 7.32 7.55
C GLU A 43 16.30 7.91 7.49
N GLN A 44 16.60 8.74 6.49
CA GLN A 44 17.89 9.40 6.35
C GLN A 44 18.19 10.34 7.52
N ARG A 45 17.18 11.07 8.00
CA ARG A 45 17.30 11.93 9.18
C ARG A 45 17.50 11.12 10.46
N GLU A 46 16.90 9.95 10.57
CA GLU A 46 17.13 9.04 11.70
C GLU A 46 18.57 8.51 11.70
N ILE A 47 19.10 8.12 10.52
CA ILE A 47 20.51 7.72 10.35
C ILE A 47 21.44 8.86 10.81
N PHE A 48 21.19 10.09 10.36
CA PHE A 48 21.97 11.25 10.77
C PHE A 48 21.92 11.50 12.27
N ARG A 49 20.73 11.47 12.89
CA ARG A 49 20.54 11.65 14.34
C ARG A 49 21.25 10.58 15.15
N ALA A 50 21.12 9.31 14.76
CA ALA A 50 21.79 8.20 15.41
C ALA A 50 23.32 8.32 15.33
N HIS A 51 23.83 8.70 14.16
CA HIS A 51 25.26 8.93 13.97
C HIS A 51 25.76 10.09 14.87
N ARG A 52 25.01 11.20 14.89
CA ARG A 52 25.33 12.36 15.74
C ARG A 52 25.27 12.07 17.24
N ALA A 53 24.26 11.28 17.65
CA ALA A 53 24.15 10.85 19.07
C ALA A 53 25.35 9.99 19.49
N ARG A 54 25.85 9.13 18.60
CA ARG A 54 27.02 8.27 18.86
C ARG A 54 28.33 9.06 18.93
N THR A 55 28.52 10.06 18.08
CA THR A 55 29.77 10.82 17.99
C THR A 55 29.81 12.02 18.92
N GLY A 56 28.65 12.53 19.36
CA GLY A 56 28.54 13.80 20.08
C GLY A 56 28.95 15.02 19.25
N GLY A 57 29.09 14.86 17.94
CA GLY A 57 29.61 15.89 17.04
C GLY A 57 28.68 17.09 16.88
N ARG A 58 29.29 18.28 16.73
CA ARG A 58 28.55 19.53 16.55
C ARG A 58 28.29 19.79 15.07
N LEU A 59 27.09 20.17 14.71
CA LEU A 59 26.75 20.61 13.37
C LEU A 59 27.23 22.04 13.12
N SER A 60 28.00 22.25 12.07
CA SER A 60 28.40 23.57 11.59
C SER A 60 27.30 24.10 10.67
N GLY A 61 26.49 25.02 11.17
CA GLY A 61 25.34 25.57 10.47
C GLY A 61 24.01 25.27 11.16
N HIS A 62 22.91 25.53 10.46
CA HIS A 62 21.55 25.28 10.96
C HIS A 62 21.09 23.88 10.57
N GLU A 63 20.64 23.10 11.53
CA GLU A 63 19.98 21.83 11.28
C GLU A 63 18.72 22.08 10.43
N HIS A 64 18.60 21.39 9.30
CA HIS A 64 17.53 21.58 8.33
C HIS A 64 17.47 22.98 7.67
N GLY A 65 18.55 23.76 7.71
CA GLY A 65 18.57 25.12 7.21
C GLY A 65 18.58 25.27 5.67
N GLY A 66 18.75 24.22 4.91
CA GLY A 66 18.77 24.27 3.43
C GLY A 66 19.96 25.00 2.81
N THR A 67 20.93 25.42 3.60
CA THR A 67 22.08 26.19 3.15
C THR A 67 23.31 25.30 3.02
N CYS A 68 23.90 25.28 1.82
CA CYS A 68 25.18 24.64 1.59
C CYS A 68 26.28 25.32 2.39
N PHE A 69 26.99 24.58 3.20
CA PHE A 69 28.09 25.10 4.02
C PHE A 69 29.24 25.69 3.18
N VAL A 70 29.45 25.11 1.99
CA VAL A 70 30.59 25.47 1.11
C VAL A 70 30.38 26.80 0.40
N CYS A 71 29.23 26.96 -0.27
CA CYS A 71 28.93 28.13 -1.10
C CYS A 71 27.90 29.09 -0.53
N GLY A 72 27.23 28.72 0.56
CA GLY A 72 26.16 29.51 1.16
C GLY A 72 24.84 29.52 0.39
N ALA A 73 24.77 28.87 -0.78
CA ALA A 73 23.55 28.82 -1.57
C ALA A 73 22.51 27.88 -0.94
N TYR A 74 21.23 28.21 -1.13
CA TYR A 74 20.13 27.32 -0.77
C TYR A 74 20.14 26.07 -1.67
N ALA A 75 20.08 24.90 -1.06
CA ALA A 75 19.99 23.64 -1.76
C ALA A 75 18.87 22.77 -1.19
N CYS A 76 18.00 22.25 -2.05
CA CYS A 76 16.93 21.36 -1.63
C CYS A 76 17.45 19.96 -1.26
N TYR A 77 18.51 19.50 -1.90
CA TYR A 77 19.19 18.25 -1.64
C TYR A 77 20.50 18.51 -0.95
N LEU A 78 20.67 17.97 0.23
CA LEU A 78 21.85 18.16 1.08
C LEU A 78 22.49 16.81 1.42
N CYS A 79 23.81 16.87 1.55
CA CYS A 79 24.64 15.77 2.01
C CYS A 79 25.31 16.17 3.34
N PRO A 80 24.86 15.65 4.47
CA PRO A 80 25.59 15.74 5.75
C PRO A 80 26.87 14.89 5.73
N TRP A 81 27.97 15.51 6.13
CA TRP A 81 29.30 14.91 6.22
C TRP A 81 29.83 15.04 7.63
N TYR A 82 30.52 14.02 8.09
CA TYR A 82 31.19 14.02 9.39
C TYR A 82 32.70 14.14 9.22
N HIS A 83 33.30 15.09 9.90
CA HIS A 83 34.75 15.30 9.99
C HIS A 83 35.24 14.83 11.35
N ALA A 84 35.88 13.64 11.39
CA ALA A 84 36.25 12.99 12.64
C ALA A 84 37.29 13.79 13.44
N LYS A 85 38.27 14.42 12.77
CA LYS A 85 39.36 15.16 13.42
C LYS A 85 38.85 16.34 14.26
N SER A 86 37.80 17.03 13.79
CA SER A 86 37.22 18.17 14.54
C SER A 86 35.93 17.81 15.26
N ASN A 87 35.44 16.59 15.14
CA ASN A 87 34.16 16.14 15.64
C ASN A 87 33.01 17.08 15.23
N THR A 88 32.95 17.44 13.95
CA THR A 88 31.95 18.35 13.42
C THR A 88 31.27 17.78 12.18
N TYR A 89 30.05 18.26 11.93
CA TYR A 89 29.30 17.97 10.72
C TYR A 89 29.17 19.22 9.86
N ILE A 90 29.26 19.03 8.55
CA ILE A 90 28.91 20.04 7.55
C ILE A 90 27.80 19.50 6.66
N GLN A 91 27.03 20.38 6.02
CA GLN A 91 26.03 20.03 5.02
C GLN A 91 26.43 20.68 3.70
N THR A 92 26.54 19.90 2.63
CA THR A 92 26.82 20.43 1.29
C THR A 92 25.66 20.18 0.37
N GLY A 93 25.42 21.09 -0.57
CA GLY A 93 24.62 20.78 -1.76
C GLY A 93 25.38 19.80 -2.65
N GLU A 94 24.63 19.06 -3.48
CA GLU A 94 25.18 18.03 -4.37
C GLU A 94 26.28 18.59 -5.28
N ASP A 95 26.05 19.75 -5.93
CA ASP A 95 27.00 20.33 -6.85
C ASP A 95 28.35 20.65 -6.17
N CYS A 96 28.28 21.10 -4.90
CA CYS A 96 29.51 21.37 -4.13
C CYS A 96 30.19 20.06 -3.72
N ALA A 97 29.44 19.03 -3.35
CA ALA A 97 30.00 17.72 -3.05
C ALA A 97 30.72 17.14 -4.27
N GLN A 98 30.13 17.21 -5.47
CA GLN A 98 30.73 16.74 -6.70
C GLN A 98 32.02 17.53 -7.06
N LYS A 99 31.97 18.85 -6.96
CA LYS A 99 33.15 19.71 -7.24
C LYS A 99 34.32 19.47 -6.28
N LEU A 100 34.03 18.99 -5.09
CA LEU A 100 35.01 18.62 -4.07
C LEU A 100 35.38 17.14 -4.12
N GLU A 101 34.89 16.41 -5.13
CA GLU A 101 35.12 14.95 -5.30
C GLU A 101 34.71 14.13 -4.06
N MET A 102 33.80 14.65 -3.25
CA MET A 102 33.27 13.97 -2.08
C MET A 102 32.25 12.90 -2.52
N SER A 103 32.54 11.64 -2.26
CA SER A 103 31.65 10.53 -2.62
C SER A 103 30.44 10.46 -1.69
N CYS A 104 29.28 10.84 -2.16
CA CYS A 104 28.02 10.85 -1.41
C CYS A 104 27.09 9.67 -1.74
N GLY A 105 27.58 8.58 -2.28
CA GLY A 105 26.73 7.47 -2.68
C GLY A 105 25.81 7.82 -3.86
N ASP A 106 24.70 7.10 -4.02
CA ASP A 106 23.80 7.29 -5.17
C ASP A 106 22.75 8.39 -4.90
N MET A 107 23.15 9.65 -5.04
CA MET A 107 22.25 10.81 -4.98
C MET A 107 21.14 10.73 -6.04
N ASN A 108 21.43 10.17 -7.21
CA ASN A 108 20.44 10.02 -8.27
C ASN A 108 19.36 9.02 -7.88
N ALA A 109 19.71 7.93 -7.17
CA ALA A 109 18.73 7.01 -6.62
C ALA A 109 17.84 7.71 -5.58
N PHE A 110 18.44 8.51 -4.69
CA PHE A 110 17.69 9.28 -3.71
C PHE A 110 16.73 10.29 -4.35
N ARG A 111 17.19 11.03 -5.36
CA ARG A 111 16.33 11.94 -6.15
C ARG A 111 15.19 11.22 -6.83
N ARG A 112 15.46 10.08 -7.48
CA ARG A 112 14.41 9.26 -8.10
C ARG A 112 13.39 8.79 -7.06
N ALA A 113 13.83 8.34 -5.90
CA ALA A 113 12.94 7.91 -4.83
C ALA A 113 12.03 9.05 -4.35
N ILE A 114 12.57 10.25 -4.14
CA ILE A 114 11.79 11.46 -3.80
C ILE A 114 10.80 11.80 -4.92
N GLY A 115 11.24 11.81 -6.17
CA GLY A 115 10.38 12.07 -7.34
C GLY A 115 9.21 11.08 -7.41
N ASN A 116 9.49 9.80 -7.35
CA ASN A 116 8.48 8.73 -7.36
C ASN A 116 7.48 8.85 -6.20
N ALA A 117 7.96 9.19 -5.00
CA ALA A 117 7.09 9.39 -3.84
C ALA A 117 6.13 10.58 -4.03
N ARG A 118 6.62 11.69 -4.61
CA ARG A 118 5.80 12.87 -4.94
C ARG A 118 4.76 12.56 -6.02
N GLU A 119 5.16 11.87 -7.08
CA GLU A 119 4.24 11.44 -8.14
C GLU A 119 3.16 10.50 -7.61
N ALA A 120 3.54 9.53 -6.78
CA ALA A 120 2.59 8.63 -6.14
C ALA A 120 1.58 9.39 -5.25
N GLN A 121 2.05 10.38 -4.48
CA GLN A 121 1.18 11.23 -3.67
C GLN A 121 0.24 12.09 -4.53
N ALA A 122 0.75 12.70 -5.60
CA ALA A 122 -0.05 13.46 -6.54
C ALA A 122 -1.10 12.57 -7.22
N GLY A 123 -0.73 11.36 -7.62
CA GLY A 123 -1.63 10.35 -8.17
C GLY A 123 -2.76 9.99 -7.19
N LYS A 124 -2.43 9.78 -5.91
CA LYS A 124 -3.43 9.53 -4.86
C LYS A 124 -4.43 10.67 -4.72
N LYS A 125 -3.96 11.93 -4.65
CA LYS A 125 -4.83 13.11 -4.56
C LYS A 125 -5.77 13.23 -5.77
N LYS A 126 -5.23 13.04 -6.99
CA LYS A 126 -6.05 13.06 -8.22
C LYS A 126 -7.09 11.95 -8.24
N ALA A 127 -6.71 10.73 -7.85
CA ALA A 127 -7.62 9.60 -7.78
C ALA A 127 -8.75 9.84 -6.77
N GLN A 128 -8.43 10.36 -5.59
CA GLN A 128 -9.41 10.69 -4.56
C GLN A 128 -10.43 11.72 -5.06
N ALA A 129 -9.99 12.80 -5.72
CA ALA A 129 -10.86 13.81 -6.31
C ALA A 129 -11.76 13.19 -7.40
N LEU A 130 -11.18 12.40 -8.32
CA LEU A 130 -11.93 11.73 -9.38
C LEU A 130 -13.00 10.77 -8.84
N LEU A 131 -12.68 10.01 -7.80
CA LEU A 131 -13.65 9.12 -7.16
C LEU A 131 -14.76 9.90 -6.45
N ALA A 132 -14.44 11.02 -5.82
CA ALA A 132 -15.45 11.91 -5.22
C ALA A 132 -16.42 12.48 -6.27
N ASP A 133 -15.91 12.97 -7.40
CA ASP A 133 -16.72 13.50 -8.52
C ASP A 133 -17.66 12.43 -9.10
N ARG A 134 -17.26 11.16 -9.08
CA ARG A 134 -18.07 10.03 -9.53
C ARG A 134 -18.98 9.44 -8.45
N SER A 135 -19.09 10.07 -7.29
CA SER A 135 -19.84 9.58 -6.11
C SER A 135 -19.34 8.21 -5.62
N LEU A 136 -18.03 8.00 -5.66
CA LEU A 136 -17.32 6.79 -5.25
C LEU A 136 -16.38 7.06 -4.04
N GLY A 137 -16.65 8.09 -3.25
CA GLY A 137 -15.79 8.48 -2.12
C GLY A 137 -15.57 7.36 -1.10
N THR A 138 -16.59 6.54 -0.84
CA THR A 138 -16.49 5.35 0.02
C THR A 138 -15.49 4.31 -0.50
N ALA A 139 -15.30 4.17 -1.81
CA ALA A 139 -14.29 3.29 -2.39
C ALA A 139 -12.87 3.70 -2.01
N TRP A 140 -12.63 5.01 -1.82
CA TRP A 140 -11.35 5.50 -1.31
C TRP A 140 -11.10 5.04 0.12
N GLY A 141 -12.10 5.04 1.00
CA GLY A 141 -12.01 4.50 2.36
C GLY A 141 -11.63 3.01 2.37
N VAL A 142 -12.27 2.20 1.49
CA VAL A 142 -11.93 0.78 1.33
C VAL A 142 -10.48 0.59 0.86
N TYR A 143 -9.99 1.45 -0.04
CA TYR A 143 -8.63 1.38 -0.56
C TYR A 143 -7.58 1.76 0.48
N THR A 144 -7.85 2.78 1.31
CA THR A 144 -6.91 3.28 2.31
C THR A 144 -6.99 2.55 3.65
N ALA A 145 -7.96 1.64 3.81
CA ALA A 145 -8.07 0.83 5.02
C ALA A 145 -6.80 -0.01 5.23
N GLU A 146 -6.25 0.06 6.43
CA GLU A 146 -5.09 -0.75 6.79
C GLU A 146 -5.51 -2.20 6.98
N TYR A 147 -4.61 -3.13 6.62
CA TYR A 147 -4.81 -4.54 6.88
C TYR A 147 -4.83 -4.77 8.41
N PRO A 148 -5.88 -5.40 8.97
CA PRO A 148 -5.97 -5.61 10.40
C PRO A 148 -4.83 -6.49 10.90
N LYS A 149 -4.04 -5.97 11.84
CA LYS A 149 -2.92 -6.70 12.44
C LYS A 149 -3.40 -7.48 13.67
N HIS A 150 -2.91 -8.69 13.81
CA HIS A 150 -3.08 -9.44 15.06
C HIS A 150 -2.34 -8.74 16.21
N ALA A 151 -2.83 -8.88 17.43
CA ALA A 151 -2.06 -8.50 18.60
C ALA A 151 -0.77 -9.36 18.68
N THR A 152 0.30 -8.78 19.18
CA THR A 152 1.63 -9.45 19.28
C THR A 152 1.54 -10.79 20.01
N GLU A 153 0.64 -10.92 20.97
CA GLU A 153 0.37 -12.15 21.70
C GLU A 153 -0.23 -13.26 20.82
N CYS A 154 -1.02 -12.89 19.81
CA CYS A 154 -1.58 -13.84 18.84
C CYS A 154 -0.54 -14.35 17.83
N GLU A 155 0.46 -13.54 17.49
CA GLU A 155 1.54 -13.91 16.56
C GLU A 155 2.43 -14.99 17.16
N LEU A 156 2.66 -14.96 18.48
CA LEU A 156 3.46 -15.95 19.21
C LEU A 156 2.78 -17.32 19.35
N MET A 157 1.44 -17.39 19.26
CA MET A 157 0.66 -18.63 19.32
C MET A 157 0.49 -19.33 17.96
N PHE A 158 1.09 -18.86 16.89
CA PHE A 158 0.74 -19.20 15.52
C PHE A 158 1.27 -20.55 15.01
N MET A 159 1.84 -21.39 15.83
CA MET A 159 2.18 -22.77 15.45
C MET A 159 0.98 -23.73 15.65
N GLY A 160 -0.14 -23.47 14.92
CA GLY A 160 -1.19 -24.47 14.75
C GLY A 160 -2.53 -24.26 15.47
N SER A 161 -2.72 -23.23 16.28
CA SER A 161 -4.02 -22.96 16.92
C SER A 161 -4.87 -21.96 16.13
N LYS A 162 -6.18 -22.19 16.05
CA LYS A 162 -7.12 -21.27 15.41
C LYS A 162 -7.25 -20.00 16.26
N CYS A 163 -6.59 -18.92 15.84
CA CYS A 163 -6.74 -17.62 16.48
C CYS A 163 -8.22 -17.18 16.50
N THR A 164 -8.71 -16.79 17.66
CA THR A 164 -10.10 -16.30 17.90
C THR A 164 -10.17 -14.80 18.11
N CYS A 165 -9.07 -14.07 17.92
CA CYS A 165 -9.04 -12.63 18.14
C CYS A 165 -9.91 -11.87 17.12
N PRO A 166 -10.43 -10.66 17.47
CA PRO A 166 -11.27 -9.84 16.60
C PRO A 166 -10.60 -9.49 15.26
N ALA A 167 -9.27 -9.39 15.23
CA ALA A 167 -8.53 -9.11 14.01
C ALA A 167 -8.79 -10.15 12.90
N ARG A 168 -9.06 -11.41 13.25
CA ARG A 168 -9.35 -12.46 12.27
C ARG A 168 -10.65 -12.22 11.51
N GLU A 169 -11.69 -11.75 12.19
CA GLU A 169 -12.97 -11.41 11.52
C GLU A 169 -12.81 -10.19 10.65
N LEU A 170 -12.07 -9.17 11.13
CA LEU A 170 -11.73 -7.98 10.34
C LEU A 170 -10.88 -8.33 9.13
N GLN A 171 -9.92 -9.25 9.25
CA GLN A 171 -9.14 -9.75 8.11
C GLN A 171 -10.02 -10.48 7.10
N ARG A 172 -10.96 -11.33 7.57
CA ARG A 172 -11.91 -12.00 6.68
C ARG A 172 -12.78 -11.01 5.91
N ALA A 173 -13.26 -9.94 6.57
CA ALA A 173 -14.00 -8.88 5.92
C ALA A 173 -13.11 -8.12 4.93
N PHE A 174 -11.87 -7.81 5.31
CA PHE A 174 -10.90 -7.13 4.44
C PHE A 174 -10.57 -7.94 3.19
N ASP A 175 -10.47 -9.27 3.29
CA ASP A 175 -10.11 -10.16 2.18
C ASP A 175 -11.30 -10.63 1.34
N GLN A 176 -12.52 -10.14 1.62
CA GLN A 176 -13.68 -10.48 0.80
C GLN A 176 -13.52 -9.96 -0.63
N TYR A 177 -14.19 -10.63 -1.54
CA TYR A 177 -14.09 -10.37 -2.98
C TYR A 177 -14.39 -8.91 -3.33
N GLU A 178 -15.44 -8.34 -2.72
CA GLU A 178 -15.88 -6.97 -2.97
C GLU A 178 -14.79 -5.96 -2.60
N GLU A 179 -14.28 -6.04 -1.38
CA GLU A 179 -13.26 -5.12 -0.87
C GLU A 179 -11.94 -5.26 -1.65
N ARG A 180 -11.52 -6.48 -1.92
CA ARG A 180 -10.31 -6.75 -2.70
C ARG A 180 -10.41 -6.20 -4.12
N THR A 181 -11.57 -6.39 -4.76
CA THR A 181 -11.81 -5.91 -6.12
C THR A 181 -11.85 -4.38 -6.17
N ILE A 182 -12.49 -3.73 -5.19
CA ILE A 182 -12.48 -2.26 -5.09
C ILE A 182 -11.06 -1.76 -4.92
N ARG A 183 -10.25 -2.34 -4.05
CA ARG A 183 -8.84 -1.95 -3.87
C ARG A 183 -8.03 -2.08 -5.15
N ASP A 184 -8.21 -3.16 -5.91
CA ASP A 184 -7.54 -3.35 -7.20
C ASP A 184 -7.94 -2.27 -8.23
N ILE A 185 -9.23 -2.00 -8.35
CA ILE A 185 -9.72 -0.95 -9.27
C ILE A 185 -9.21 0.43 -8.85
N VAL A 186 -9.30 0.79 -7.57
CA VAL A 186 -8.83 2.09 -7.08
C VAL A 186 -7.30 2.21 -7.22
N SER A 187 -6.55 1.14 -7.01
CA SER A 187 -5.10 1.11 -7.29
C SER A 187 -4.78 1.46 -8.75
N LYS A 188 -5.57 0.92 -9.69
CA LYS A 188 -5.45 1.26 -11.12
C LYS A 188 -5.83 2.72 -11.38
N VAL A 189 -6.86 3.24 -10.71
CA VAL A 189 -7.21 4.67 -10.81
C VAL A 189 -6.08 5.56 -10.31
N VAL A 190 -5.43 5.21 -9.21
CA VAL A 190 -4.25 5.93 -8.69
C VAL A 190 -3.11 5.92 -9.71
N LYS A 191 -2.88 4.77 -10.36
CA LYS A 191 -1.80 4.59 -11.33
C LYS A 191 -2.05 5.31 -12.65
N TYR A 192 -3.27 5.24 -13.17
CA TYR A 192 -3.60 5.71 -14.52
C TYR A 192 -4.38 7.04 -14.56
N GLY A 193 -4.87 7.51 -13.42
CA GLY A 193 -5.60 8.78 -13.30
C GLY A 193 -6.99 8.79 -13.95
N SER A 194 -7.55 7.62 -14.28
CA SER A 194 -8.84 7.52 -14.95
C SER A 194 -9.64 6.29 -14.50
N ILE A 195 -10.96 6.37 -14.66
CA ILE A 195 -11.88 5.25 -14.43
C ILE A 195 -12.95 5.26 -15.54
N SER A 196 -13.21 4.12 -16.17
CA SER A 196 -14.28 3.99 -17.14
C SER A 196 -15.66 3.97 -16.47
N ASP A 197 -16.71 4.37 -17.19
CA ASP A 197 -18.08 4.37 -16.65
C ASP A 197 -18.54 2.96 -16.26
N LYS A 198 -18.13 1.95 -17.01
CA LYS A 198 -18.39 0.53 -16.69
C LYS A 198 -17.72 0.13 -15.36
N ALA A 199 -16.48 0.51 -15.15
CA ALA A 199 -15.77 0.23 -13.91
C ALA A 199 -16.36 1.02 -12.72
N ALA A 200 -16.75 2.27 -12.92
CA ALA A 200 -17.43 3.08 -11.92
C ALA A 200 -18.77 2.47 -11.50
N ALA A 201 -19.60 2.05 -12.45
CA ALA A 201 -20.87 1.36 -12.19
C ALA A 201 -20.64 0.04 -11.43
N PHE A 202 -19.61 -0.71 -11.79
CA PHE A 202 -19.25 -1.95 -11.10
C PHE A 202 -18.84 -1.70 -9.66
N VAL A 203 -17.98 -0.68 -9.39
CA VAL A 203 -17.60 -0.30 -8.02
C VAL A 203 -18.83 0.11 -7.20
N LYS A 204 -19.77 0.88 -7.78
CA LYS A 204 -21.04 1.21 -7.10
C LYS A 204 -21.82 -0.04 -6.69
N SER A 205 -21.91 -1.02 -7.58
CA SER A 205 -22.61 -2.29 -7.25
C SER A 205 -21.92 -3.07 -6.13
N LEU A 206 -20.58 -3.05 -6.07
CA LEU A 206 -19.82 -3.69 -5.00
C LEU A 206 -20.01 -2.97 -3.66
N LEU A 207 -19.97 -1.63 -3.65
CA LEU A 207 -20.24 -0.83 -2.44
C LEU A 207 -21.64 -1.11 -1.89
N SER A 208 -22.66 -1.14 -2.74
CA SER A 208 -24.02 -1.50 -2.32
C SER A 208 -24.10 -2.91 -1.73
N LYS A 209 -23.35 -3.89 -2.26
CA LYS A 209 -23.27 -5.23 -1.66
C LYS A 209 -22.61 -5.22 -0.28
N ILE A 210 -21.57 -4.42 -0.09
CA ILE A 210 -20.90 -4.26 1.21
C ILE A 210 -21.88 -3.66 2.23
N GLU A 211 -22.57 -2.59 1.86
CA GLU A 211 -23.56 -1.90 2.72
C GLU A 211 -24.71 -2.83 3.12
N ASN A 212 -25.22 -3.61 2.17
CA ASN A 212 -26.35 -4.50 2.38
C ASN A 212 -25.95 -5.91 2.87
N ARG A 213 -24.66 -6.17 3.14
CA ARG A 213 -24.15 -7.50 3.49
C ARG A 213 -24.87 -8.12 4.68
N ALA A 214 -25.05 -7.37 5.75
CA ALA A 214 -25.72 -7.86 6.96
C ALA A 214 -27.19 -8.21 6.67
N ALA A 215 -27.90 -7.37 5.91
CA ALA A 215 -29.28 -7.64 5.52
C ALA A 215 -29.40 -8.88 4.63
N ILE A 216 -28.50 -9.03 3.64
CA ILE A 216 -28.46 -10.21 2.78
C ILE A 216 -28.15 -11.47 3.57
N GLN A 217 -27.26 -11.41 4.55
CA GLN A 217 -26.94 -12.55 5.43
C GLN A 217 -28.12 -12.91 6.32
N ALA A 218 -28.78 -11.92 6.92
CA ALA A 218 -29.97 -12.14 7.73
C ALA A 218 -31.11 -12.77 6.91
N GLN A 219 -31.34 -12.26 5.69
CA GLN A 219 -32.34 -12.83 4.79
C GLN A 219 -32.00 -14.29 4.43
N ARG A 220 -30.76 -14.60 4.10
CA ARG A 220 -30.32 -15.97 3.79
C ARG A 220 -30.47 -16.90 4.99
N ALA A 221 -30.17 -16.42 6.21
CA ALA A 221 -30.36 -17.19 7.42
C ALA A 221 -31.85 -17.52 7.66
N ALA A 222 -32.72 -16.51 7.52
CA ALA A 222 -34.17 -16.70 7.61
C ALA A 222 -34.73 -17.66 6.55
N GLU A 223 -34.26 -17.52 5.30
CA GLU A 223 -34.62 -18.46 4.22
C GLU A 223 -34.16 -19.91 4.52
N THR A 224 -32.98 -20.05 5.13
CA THR A 224 -32.44 -21.36 5.51
C THR A 224 -33.20 -21.97 6.67
N GLU A 225 -33.60 -21.18 7.65
CA GLU A 225 -34.39 -21.60 8.79
C GLU A 225 -35.84 -22.01 8.41
N ALA A 226 -36.41 -21.25 7.45
CA ALA A 226 -37.74 -21.53 6.92
C ALA A 226 -37.78 -22.71 5.94
N ALA A 227 -36.62 -23.12 5.40
CA ALA A 227 -36.54 -24.21 4.45
C ALA A 227 -36.67 -25.59 5.14
N ALA A 228 -37.40 -26.50 4.53
CA ALA A 228 -37.40 -27.89 4.98
C ALA A 228 -35.98 -28.49 4.89
N PRO A 229 -35.61 -29.40 5.81
CA PRO A 229 -34.31 -30.06 5.74
C PRO A 229 -34.14 -30.80 4.42
N CYS A 230 -32.96 -30.69 3.82
CA CYS A 230 -32.65 -31.40 2.59
C CYS A 230 -32.69 -32.93 2.86
N PRO A 231 -33.46 -33.73 2.11
CA PRO A 231 -33.49 -35.15 2.28
C PRO A 231 -32.12 -35.79 1.99
N THR A 232 -31.77 -36.82 2.74
CA THR A 232 -30.58 -37.63 2.54
C THR A 232 -30.88 -38.77 1.57
N GLY A 233 -29.98 -39.04 0.62
CA GLY A 233 -30.10 -40.13 -0.35
C GLY A 233 -30.56 -39.68 -1.74
N ARG A 234 -30.95 -40.65 -2.57
CA ARG A 234 -31.43 -40.37 -3.93
C ARG A 234 -32.92 -40.04 -3.88
N VAL A 235 -33.27 -38.81 -4.18
CA VAL A 235 -34.65 -38.32 -4.21
C VAL A 235 -34.90 -37.53 -5.50
N ILE A 236 -36.14 -37.59 -5.98
CA ILE A 236 -36.61 -36.76 -7.08
C ILE A 236 -36.98 -35.40 -6.50
N ILE A 237 -36.37 -34.35 -7.00
CA ILE A 237 -36.63 -32.98 -6.55
C ILE A 237 -37.36 -32.24 -7.67
N THR A 238 -38.54 -31.73 -7.37
CA THR A 238 -39.28 -30.82 -8.23
C THR A 238 -39.13 -29.41 -7.70
N GLY A 239 -38.79 -28.45 -8.56
CA GLY A 239 -38.58 -27.10 -8.11
C GLY A 239 -38.29 -26.13 -9.27
N ARG A 240 -37.96 -24.89 -8.91
CA ARG A 240 -37.61 -23.82 -9.84
C ARG A 240 -36.09 -23.71 -9.99
N VAL A 241 -35.61 -23.66 -11.24
CA VAL A 241 -34.19 -23.35 -11.51
C VAL A 241 -33.94 -21.88 -11.23
N LEU A 242 -33.06 -21.59 -10.26
CA LEU A 242 -32.66 -20.24 -9.87
C LEU A 242 -31.45 -19.74 -10.64
N ALA A 243 -30.50 -20.62 -10.96
CA ALA A 243 -29.30 -20.28 -11.68
C ALA A 243 -28.78 -21.48 -12.50
N VAL A 244 -28.19 -21.18 -13.63
CA VAL A 244 -27.47 -22.10 -14.49
C VAL A 244 -26.03 -21.60 -14.62
N LYS A 245 -25.06 -22.48 -14.35
CA LYS A 245 -23.63 -22.17 -14.54
C LYS A 245 -23.02 -23.20 -15.45
N VAL A 246 -22.55 -22.73 -16.60
CA VAL A 246 -21.78 -23.54 -17.54
C VAL A 246 -20.30 -23.34 -17.23
N GLN A 247 -19.58 -24.42 -17.01
CA GLN A 247 -18.14 -24.43 -16.76
C GLN A 247 -17.46 -25.31 -17.80
N GLU A 248 -16.39 -24.82 -18.40
CA GLU A 248 -15.51 -25.67 -19.18
C GLU A 248 -14.81 -26.66 -18.25
N ARG A 249 -14.87 -27.95 -18.61
CA ARG A 249 -14.19 -29.01 -17.90
C ARG A 249 -12.69 -28.91 -18.22
N PRO A 250 -11.79 -28.78 -17.24
CA PRO A 250 -10.38 -28.83 -17.55
C PRO A 250 -10.05 -30.20 -18.15
N ALA A 251 -9.41 -30.18 -19.32
CA ALA A 251 -8.99 -31.40 -20.02
C ALA A 251 -7.85 -32.07 -19.25
N TYR A 252 -8.19 -32.95 -18.32
CA TYR A 252 -7.21 -33.78 -17.61
C TYR A 252 -6.65 -34.91 -18.47
N TYR A 253 -7.36 -35.28 -19.55
CA TYR A 253 -6.94 -36.30 -20.51
C TYR A 253 -7.14 -35.83 -21.96
N ARG A 254 -6.23 -36.19 -22.84
CA ARG A 254 -6.33 -35.90 -24.30
C ARG A 254 -7.65 -36.43 -24.84
N GLY A 255 -8.55 -35.51 -25.20
CA GLY A 255 -9.82 -35.84 -25.87
C GLY A 255 -11.10 -35.50 -25.08
N ASP A 256 -11.04 -35.17 -23.82
CA ASP A 256 -12.24 -34.84 -23.02
C ASP A 256 -12.40 -33.32 -22.84
N SER A 257 -12.72 -32.63 -23.94
CA SER A 257 -13.17 -31.24 -23.90
C SER A 257 -14.69 -31.24 -23.79
N GLY A 258 -15.23 -31.00 -22.62
CA GLY A 258 -16.66 -30.92 -22.36
C GLY A 258 -17.03 -29.73 -21.51
N THR A 259 -18.29 -29.38 -21.51
CA THR A 259 -18.84 -28.37 -20.60
C THR A 259 -19.70 -29.05 -19.54
N ASP A 260 -19.48 -28.69 -18.29
CA ASP A 260 -20.34 -29.08 -17.17
C ASP A 260 -21.39 -28.01 -16.94
N THR A 261 -22.64 -28.36 -17.01
CA THR A 261 -23.75 -27.47 -16.64
C THR A 261 -24.19 -27.76 -15.23
N LYS A 262 -24.00 -26.78 -14.31
CA LYS A 262 -24.49 -26.85 -12.94
C LYS A 262 -25.78 -26.06 -12.81
N LEU A 263 -26.75 -26.63 -12.12
CA LEU A 263 -28.06 -26.03 -11.86
C LEU A 263 -28.21 -25.78 -10.37
N LEU A 264 -28.68 -24.59 -9.99
CA LEU A 264 -29.21 -24.32 -8.66
C LEU A 264 -30.73 -24.43 -8.74
N VAL A 265 -31.29 -25.41 -8.08
CA VAL A 265 -32.74 -25.65 -8.03
C VAL A 265 -33.26 -25.36 -6.64
N GLN A 266 -34.32 -24.55 -6.54
CA GLN A 266 -35.09 -24.38 -5.32
C GLN A 266 -36.26 -25.37 -5.35
N SER A 267 -36.26 -26.27 -4.41
CA SER A 267 -37.38 -27.23 -4.18
C SER A 267 -38.66 -26.50 -3.80
N LEU A 268 -39.80 -27.10 -4.08
CA LEU A 268 -41.12 -26.66 -3.56
C LEU A 268 -41.18 -26.64 -2.03
N ALA A 269 -40.34 -27.43 -1.36
CA ALA A 269 -40.19 -27.45 0.08
C ALA A 269 -39.23 -26.36 0.61
N GLY A 270 -38.69 -25.49 -0.26
CA GLY A 270 -37.88 -24.32 0.12
C GLY A 270 -36.38 -24.54 0.15
N PHE A 271 -35.87 -25.76 0.29
CA PHE A 271 -34.43 -26.00 0.27
C PHE A 271 -33.82 -25.83 -1.13
N LYS A 272 -32.53 -25.47 -1.19
CA LYS A 272 -31.79 -25.24 -2.45
C LYS A 272 -30.76 -26.34 -2.66
N VAL A 273 -30.68 -26.87 -3.86
CA VAL A 273 -29.72 -27.92 -4.24
C VAL A 273 -28.92 -27.51 -5.45
N TRP A 274 -27.62 -27.68 -5.38
CA TRP A 274 -26.75 -27.64 -6.54
C TRP A 274 -26.60 -29.05 -7.13
N GLY A 275 -26.86 -29.18 -8.42
CA GLY A 275 -26.66 -30.43 -9.15
C GLY A 275 -25.99 -30.19 -10.48
N GLN A 276 -25.34 -31.22 -11.02
CA GLN A 276 -24.85 -31.24 -12.38
C GLN A 276 -25.99 -31.73 -13.29
N SER A 277 -26.27 -31.00 -14.38
CA SER A 277 -27.18 -31.45 -15.38
C SER A 277 -26.49 -32.53 -16.22
N VAL A 278 -27.04 -33.71 -16.24
CA VAL A 278 -26.69 -34.73 -17.25
C VAL A 278 -27.45 -34.35 -18.50
N HIS A 279 -26.81 -33.72 -19.48
CA HIS A 279 -27.37 -33.57 -20.79
C HIS A 279 -27.40 -34.96 -21.42
N GLU A 280 -28.54 -35.64 -21.40
CA GLU A 280 -28.82 -36.60 -22.44
C GLU A 280 -28.83 -35.80 -23.75
N ARG A 281 -27.87 -36.06 -24.64
CA ARG A 281 -27.98 -35.68 -26.04
C ARG A 281 -29.24 -36.35 -26.52
N ALA A 282 -30.29 -35.56 -26.73
CA ALA A 282 -31.37 -36.00 -27.60
C ALA A 282 -30.73 -36.16 -28.97
N GLU A 283 -30.39 -37.37 -29.32
CA GLU A 283 -30.16 -37.77 -30.72
C GLU A 283 -31.48 -37.61 -31.44
N GLY A 284 -31.61 -36.52 -32.21
CA GLY A 284 -32.63 -36.29 -33.18
C GLY A 284 -32.00 -36.24 -34.54
#